data_26ba0f74d2999a96c124e3e8588c53bc
#
_entry.id   26ba0f74d2999a96c124e3e8588c53bc
#
_cell.length_a   1.000
_cell.length_b   1.000
_cell.length_c   1.000
_cell.angle_alpha   90.00
_cell.angle_beta   90.00
_cell.angle_gamma   90.00
#
_symmetry.space_group_name_H-M   'P 1'
#
loop_
_entity.id
_entity.type
_entity.pdbx_description
1 polymer ?
#
loop_
_entity_poly.entity_id
_entity_poly.type
_entity_poly.pdbx_seq_one_letter_code
_entity_poly.pdbx_strand_id
1 'polypeptide(L)'
;LTLISYKKKIMEFYLSNETIIRSKFKYLKTNDVINLELPLKYGTKISGHICQGHVDTVGKVLSIKIIDKSYLFDFEITKKERKHLIEKASICVNGISLTISKVFKKGFQIWVIPHTFKETNLSSLKKNSLVNIEIDILYKYVRNYFNEKK
;
A
#
# COMPACT_ATOMS: atom_id res chain seq x y z
N LEU A 1 0.25 -1.00 12.41
CA LEU A 1 0.58 -1.85 13.55
C LEU A 1 1.17 -1.02 14.67
N THR A 2 0.93 -1.43 15.93
CA THR A 2 1.50 -0.76 17.11
C THR A 2 2.77 -1.50 17.56
N LEU A 3 3.85 -0.75 17.75
CA LEU A 3 5.09 -1.29 18.31
C LEU A 3 4.88 -1.60 19.80
N ILE A 4 5.09 -2.85 20.21
CA ILE A 4 4.97 -3.30 21.60
C ILE A 4 6.31 -3.15 22.33
N SER A 5 7.39 -3.58 21.71
CA SER A 5 8.72 -3.49 22.29
C SER A 5 9.80 -3.27 21.23
N TYR A 6 10.89 -2.62 21.67
CA TYR A 6 12.12 -2.46 20.89
C TYR A 6 13.31 -2.76 21.77
N LYS A 7 13.96 -3.90 21.56
CA LYS A 7 15.15 -4.32 22.31
C LYS A 7 16.15 -4.98 21.38
N LYS A 8 17.43 -4.65 21.51
CA LYS A 8 18.53 -5.27 20.73
C LYS A 8 18.28 -5.25 19.21
N LYS A 9 17.73 -4.16 18.66
CA LYS A 9 17.35 -3.99 17.24
C LYS A 9 16.22 -4.91 16.79
N ILE A 10 15.49 -5.52 17.71
CA ILE A 10 14.28 -6.32 17.43
C ILE A 10 13.06 -5.49 17.78
N MET A 11 12.13 -5.38 16.84
CA MET A 11 10.83 -4.74 17.01
C MET A 11 9.75 -5.82 17.09
N GLU A 12 8.88 -5.70 18.09
CA GLU A 12 7.78 -6.64 18.31
C GLU A 12 6.45 -5.96 18.07
N PHE A 13 5.58 -6.61 17.29
CA PHE A 13 4.25 -6.16 16.95
C PHE A 13 3.24 -7.26 17.18
N TYR A 14 2.06 -6.91 17.70
CA TYR A 14 0.94 -7.83 17.79
C TYR A 14 0.04 -7.70 16.57
N LEU A 15 -0.33 -8.82 15.98
CA LEU A 15 -1.29 -8.88 14.87
C LEU A 15 -2.63 -9.38 15.38
N SER A 16 -3.65 -8.52 15.34
CA SER A 16 -5.02 -8.94 15.64
C SER A 16 -5.58 -9.85 14.53
N ASN A 17 -6.62 -10.61 14.85
CA ASN A 17 -7.31 -11.42 13.85
C ASN A 17 -7.79 -10.59 12.64
N GLU A 18 -8.31 -9.38 12.88
CA GLU A 18 -8.73 -8.48 11.82
C GLU A 18 -7.56 -8.10 10.90
N THR A 19 -6.40 -7.78 11.48
CA THR A 19 -5.17 -7.50 10.71
C THR A 19 -4.75 -8.70 9.87
N ILE A 20 -4.79 -9.90 10.43
CA ILE A 20 -4.42 -11.13 9.72
C ILE A 20 -5.38 -11.41 8.56
N ILE A 21 -6.69 -11.24 8.77
CA ILE A 21 -7.71 -11.51 7.75
C ILE A 21 -7.62 -10.52 6.57
N ARG A 22 -7.42 -9.23 6.87
CA ARG A 22 -7.45 -8.16 5.86
C ARG A 22 -6.15 -7.93 5.13
N SER A 23 -5.04 -8.44 5.64
CA SER A 23 -3.73 -8.14 5.09
C SER A 23 -2.99 -9.36 4.55
N LYS A 24 -1.91 -9.10 3.81
CA LYS A 24 -1.00 -10.16 3.38
C LYS A 24 -0.20 -10.78 4.55
N PHE A 25 -0.30 -10.24 5.75
CA PHE A 25 0.51 -10.67 6.89
C PHE A 25 0.28 -12.14 7.29
N LYS A 26 -0.88 -12.70 6.99
CA LYS A 26 -1.12 -14.15 7.16
C LYS A 26 -0.20 -15.05 6.32
N TYR A 27 0.45 -14.50 5.31
CA TYR A 27 1.38 -15.22 4.42
C TYR A 27 2.84 -14.87 4.67
N LEU A 28 3.16 -14.04 5.69
CA LEU A 28 4.53 -13.69 6.03
C LEU A 28 5.35 -14.92 6.40
N LYS A 29 6.57 -14.92 5.94
CA LYS A 29 7.59 -15.94 6.25
C LYS A 29 8.81 -15.27 6.88
N THR A 30 9.61 -16.07 7.54
CA THR A 30 10.94 -15.64 8.00
C THR A 30 11.74 -15.07 6.83
N ASN A 31 12.42 -13.96 7.05
CA ASN A 31 13.21 -13.19 6.08
C ASN A 31 12.39 -12.36 5.06
N ASP A 32 11.06 -12.31 5.17
CA ASP A 32 10.30 -11.37 4.35
C ASP A 32 10.63 -9.92 4.75
N VAL A 33 10.85 -9.07 3.76
CA VAL A 33 11.11 -7.63 3.97
C VAL A 33 9.81 -6.87 4.09
N ILE A 34 9.68 -6.07 5.14
CA ILE A 34 8.55 -5.17 5.36
C ILE A 34 9.03 -3.72 5.41
N ASN A 35 8.18 -2.80 4.95
CA ASN A 35 8.42 -1.37 5.13
C ASN A 35 8.00 -0.98 6.55
N LEU A 36 8.81 -0.12 7.19
CA LEU A 36 8.50 0.48 8.47
C LEU A 36 8.56 2.00 8.33
N GLU A 37 7.59 2.68 8.90
CA GLU A 37 7.52 4.13 8.95
C GLU A 37 7.33 4.58 10.40
N LEU A 38 8.05 5.63 10.79
CA LEU A 38 7.86 6.24 12.09
C LEU A 38 6.54 7.02 12.12
N PRO A 39 5.84 7.03 13.27
CA PRO A 39 4.63 7.84 13.41
C PRO A 39 4.94 9.32 13.22
N LEU A 40 4.02 10.03 12.56
CA LEU A 40 4.12 11.47 12.38
C LEU A 40 4.12 12.16 13.76
N LYS A 41 4.99 13.14 13.92
CA LYS A 41 5.01 14.02 15.09
C LYS A 41 4.21 15.29 14.77
N TYR A 42 3.64 15.93 15.79
CA TYR A 42 2.99 17.23 15.62
C TYR A 42 3.95 18.25 14.99
N GLY A 43 3.51 18.98 14.00
CA GLY A 43 4.34 19.96 13.29
C GLY A 43 5.28 19.42 12.21
N THR A 44 5.33 18.09 11.97
CA THR A 44 6.11 17.54 10.85
C THR A 44 5.39 17.71 9.52
N LYS A 45 6.17 17.74 8.43
CA LYS A 45 5.62 17.78 7.06
C LYS A 45 5.05 16.40 6.69
N ILE A 46 3.88 16.38 6.07
CA ILE A 46 3.31 15.17 5.49
C ILE A 46 3.87 15.04 4.07
N SER A 47 4.60 13.96 3.80
CA SER A 47 5.07 13.61 2.46
C SER A 47 4.13 12.58 1.85
N GLY A 48 3.54 12.89 0.69
CA GLY A 48 2.53 12.04 0.05
C GLY A 48 1.12 12.34 0.57
N HIS A 49 0.37 11.30 0.95
CA HIS A 49 -0.99 11.42 1.50
C HIS A 49 -1.08 10.77 2.89
N ILE A 50 -2.20 10.94 3.56
CA ILE A 50 -2.42 10.39 4.91
C ILE A 50 -2.63 8.87 4.79
N CYS A 51 -1.58 8.11 5.07
CA CYS A 51 -1.65 6.65 5.21
C CYS A 51 -1.87 6.30 6.68
N GLN A 52 -2.95 5.59 6.98
CA GLN A 52 -3.33 5.23 8.35
C GLN A 52 -2.88 3.81 8.74
N GLY A 53 -2.43 3.01 7.76
CA GLY A 53 -2.18 1.59 7.95
C GLY A 53 -3.46 0.74 7.99
N HIS A 54 -4.56 1.28 7.47
CA HIS A 54 -5.86 0.61 7.41
C HIS A 54 -6.01 -0.14 6.08
N VAL A 55 -5.47 -1.34 6.01
CA VAL A 55 -5.50 -2.17 4.80
C VAL A 55 -6.94 -2.50 4.40
N ASP A 56 -7.32 -2.11 3.18
CA ASP A 56 -8.64 -2.40 2.60
C ASP A 56 -8.68 -3.75 1.91
N THR A 57 -7.60 -4.10 1.23
CA THR A 57 -7.53 -5.34 0.45
C THR A 57 -6.09 -5.78 0.20
N VAL A 58 -5.95 -7.01 -0.25
CA VAL A 58 -4.69 -7.55 -0.75
C VAL A 58 -4.73 -7.53 -2.27
N GLY A 59 -3.74 -6.86 -2.85
CA GLY A 59 -3.49 -6.86 -4.29
C GLY A 59 -2.40 -7.86 -4.67
N LYS A 60 -2.25 -8.07 -5.97
CA LYS A 60 -1.23 -8.95 -6.54
C LYS A 60 -0.47 -8.24 -7.67
N VAL A 61 0.84 -8.36 -7.68
CA VAL A 61 1.69 -7.86 -8.77
C VAL A 61 1.44 -8.67 -10.03
N LEU A 62 0.98 -8.02 -11.10
CA LEU A 62 0.79 -8.63 -12.42
C LEU A 62 2.06 -8.57 -13.27
N SER A 63 2.69 -7.40 -13.29
CA SER A 63 3.93 -7.19 -14.03
C SER A 63 4.78 -6.09 -13.40
N ILE A 64 6.08 -6.17 -13.65
CA ILE A 64 7.06 -5.14 -13.34
C ILE A 64 7.89 -4.95 -14.60
N LYS A 65 7.97 -3.72 -15.10
CA LYS A 65 8.77 -3.36 -16.29
C LYS A 65 9.72 -2.24 -15.93
N ILE A 66 10.92 -2.29 -16.46
CA ILE A 66 11.88 -1.19 -16.38
C ILE A 66 11.73 -0.40 -17.67
N ILE A 67 11.45 0.88 -17.55
CA ILE A 67 11.33 1.81 -18.67
C ILE A 67 12.20 3.01 -18.33
N ASP A 68 13.22 3.21 -19.13
CA ASP A 68 14.31 4.14 -18.86
C ASP A 68 14.94 3.85 -17.49
N LYS A 69 14.84 4.80 -16.55
CA LYS A 69 15.35 4.63 -15.18
C LYS A 69 14.24 4.38 -14.15
N SER A 70 12.99 4.20 -14.58
CA SER A 70 11.83 4.04 -13.70
C SER A 70 11.25 2.64 -13.78
N TYR A 71 10.46 2.27 -12.78
CA TYR A 71 9.80 0.97 -12.68
C TYR A 71 8.31 1.14 -12.84
N LEU A 72 7.72 0.43 -13.77
CA LEU A 72 6.29 0.38 -14.02
C LEU A 72 5.71 -0.88 -13.41
N PHE A 73 4.82 -0.72 -12.44
CA PHE A 73 4.13 -1.81 -11.78
C PHE A 73 2.67 -1.86 -12.19
N ASP A 74 2.19 -3.02 -12.57
CA ASP A 74 0.78 -3.33 -12.72
C ASP A 74 0.32 -4.20 -11.54
N PHE A 75 -0.76 -3.78 -10.88
CA PHE A 75 -1.37 -4.50 -9.78
C PHE A 75 -2.78 -4.95 -10.11
N GLU A 76 -3.11 -6.18 -9.74
CA GLU A 76 -4.47 -6.69 -9.72
C GLU A 76 -5.09 -6.48 -8.35
N ILE A 77 -6.34 -6.04 -8.32
CA ILE A 77 -7.17 -5.99 -7.11
C ILE A 77 -8.59 -6.48 -7.42
N THR A 78 -9.39 -6.71 -6.38
CA THR A 78 -10.77 -7.17 -6.55
C THR A 78 -11.61 -6.15 -7.33
N LYS A 79 -12.62 -6.63 -8.07
CA LYS A 79 -13.57 -5.77 -8.79
C LYS A 79 -14.28 -4.79 -7.83
N LYS A 80 -14.52 -5.22 -6.60
CA LYS A 80 -15.15 -4.41 -5.54
C LYS A 80 -14.30 -3.18 -5.22
N GLU A 81 -12.99 -3.36 -5.03
CA GLU A 81 -12.09 -2.27 -4.63
C GLU A 81 -11.64 -1.43 -5.83
N ARG A 82 -11.54 -2.03 -7.02
CA ARG A 82 -11.15 -1.32 -8.24
C ARG A 82 -12.05 -0.12 -8.57
N LYS A 83 -13.35 -0.20 -8.28
CA LYS A 83 -14.29 0.92 -8.51
C LYS A 83 -14.00 2.17 -7.65
N HIS A 84 -13.09 2.05 -6.70
CA HIS A 84 -12.66 3.13 -5.82
C HIS A 84 -11.38 3.80 -6.28
N LEU A 85 -10.77 3.31 -7.35
CA LEU A 85 -9.54 3.85 -7.90
C LEU A 85 -9.84 4.97 -8.90
N ILE A 86 -9.06 6.04 -8.81
CA ILE A 86 -9.11 7.19 -9.70
C ILE A 86 -7.70 7.44 -10.23
N GLU A 87 -7.55 7.66 -11.53
CA GLU A 87 -6.27 8.06 -12.11
C GLU A 87 -5.81 9.38 -11.51
N LYS A 88 -4.52 9.50 -11.25
CA LYS A 88 -3.86 10.62 -10.55
C LYS A 88 -4.15 10.72 -9.05
N ALA A 89 -5.04 9.90 -8.50
CA ALA A 89 -5.24 9.84 -7.05
C ALA A 89 -4.09 9.09 -6.36
N SER A 90 -3.97 9.31 -5.06
CA SER A 90 -3.03 8.60 -4.20
C SER A 90 -3.54 7.19 -3.86
N ILE A 91 -2.61 6.29 -3.63
CA ILE A 91 -2.84 4.93 -3.13
C ILE A 91 -1.67 4.50 -2.26
N CYS A 92 -1.95 3.79 -1.18
CA CYS A 92 -0.92 3.24 -0.33
C CYS A 92 -0.70 1.76 -0.65
N VAL A 93 0.53 1.40 -1.05
CA VAL A 93 0.92 0.02 -1.36
C VAL A 93 2.03 -0.41 -0.40
N ASN A 94 1.78 -1.44 0.42
CA ASN A 94 2.70 -1.89 1.48
C ASN A 94 3.19 -0.76 2.41
N GLY A 95 2.35 0.24 2.70
CA GLY A 95 2.71 1.39 3.52
C GLY A 95 3.35 2.56 2.74
N ILE A 96 3.50 2.45 1.43
CA ILE A 96 4.15 3.47 0.59
C ILE A 96 3.08 4.30 -0.11
N SER A 97 3.11 5.62 0.07
CA SER A 97 2.28 6.57 -0.68
C SER A 97 2.73 6.67 -2.12
N LEU A 98 1.85 6.35 -3.06
CA LEU A 98 2.13 6.32 -4.50
C LEU A 98 0.98 6.95 -5.28
N THR A 99 1.23 7.28 -6.55
CA THR A 99 0.23 7.87 -7.45
C THR A 99 -0.22 6.85 -8.49
N ILE A 100 -1.52 6.68 -8.66
CA ILE A 100 -2.11 5.85 -9.72
C ILE A 100 -1.89 6.54 -11.07
N SER A 101 -1.13 5.93 -11.95
CA SER A 101 -0.90 6.45 -13.30
C SER A 101 -2.00 6.05 -14.28
N LYS A 102 -2.59 4.87 -14.09
CA LYS A 102 -3.67 4.33 -14.94
C LYS A 102 -4.54 3.35 -14.17
N VAL A 103 -5.83 3.34 -14.47
CA VAL A 103 -6.77 2.32 -13.99
C VAL A 103 -7.18 1.45 -15.17
N PHE A 104 -7.18 0.13 -15.01
CA PHE A 104 -7.57 -0.81 -16.06
C PHE A 104 -8.52 -1.91 -15.53
N LYS A 105 -9.04 -2.77 -16.39
CA LYS A 105 -10.10 -3.74 -16.07
C LYS A 105 -9.82 -4.62 -14.84
N LYS A 106 -8.56 -4.98 -14.60
CA LYS A 106 -8.17 -5.87 -13.49
C LYS A 106 -7.56 -5.14 -12.28
N GLY A 107 -7.23 -3.85 -12.40
CA GLY A 107 -6.54 -3.13 -11.34
C GLY A 107 -5.97 -1.79 -11.74
N PHE A 108 -4.74 -1.51 -11.38
CA PHE A 108 -4.11 -0.20 -11.59
C PHE A 108 -2.61 -0.31 -11.85
N GLN A 109 -2.05 0.78 -12.32
CA GLN A 109 -0.65 0.95 -12.64
C GLN A 109 -0.04 2.11 -11.87
N ILE A 110 1.20 1.97 -11.47
CA ILE A 110 2.00 3.03 -10.85
C ILE A 110 3.38 3.11 -11.50
N TRP A 111 3.95 4.31 -11.48
CA TRP A 111 5.35 4.53 -11.77
C TRP A 111 6.15 4.73 -10.48
N VAL A 112 7.27 4.06 -10.37
CA VAL A 112 8.14 4.11 -9.20
C VAL A 112 9.52 4.62 -9.63
N ILE A 113 9.98 5.70 -9.01
CA ILE A 113 11.31 6.25 -9.25
C ILE A 113 12.39 5.35 -8.63
N PRO A 114 13.64 5.38 -9.11
CA PRO A 114 14.72 4.54 -8.62
C PRO A 114 14.95 4.64 -7.12
N HIS A 115 14.86 5.82 -6.55
CA HIS A 115 15.02 6.05 -5.11
C HIS A 115 13.98 5.25 -4.31
N THR A 116 12.68 5.45 -4.59
CA THR A 116 11.59 4.72 -3.91
C THR A 116 11.70 3.21 -4.08
N PHE A 117 12.08 2.75 -5.28
CA PHE A 117 12.28 1.32 -5.53
C PHE A 117 13.38 0.73 -4.64
N LYS A 118 14.50 1.44 -4.48
CA LYS A 118 15.64 1.00 -3.68
C LYS A 118 15.36 1.01 -2.18
N GLU A 119 14.71 2.04 -1.69
CA GLU A 119 14.51 2.30 -0.26
C GLU A 119 13.30 1.56 0.33
N THR A 120 12.58 0.79 -0.49
CA THR A 120 11.37 0.09 -0.06
C THR A 120 11.36 -1.37 -0.47
N ASN A 121 10.44 -2.15 0.10
CA ASN A 121 10.28 -3.55 -0.28
C ASN A 121 9.72 -3.77 -1.70
N LEU A 122 9.46 -2.71 -2.46
CA LEU A 122 9.10 -2.83 -3.88
C LEU A 122 10.20 -3.53 -4.69
N SER A 123 11.47 -3.36 -4.30
CA SER A 123 12.62 -4.01 -4.94
C SER A 123 12.63 -5.54 -4.78
N SER A 124 12.00 -6.07 -3.75
CA SER A 124 11.89 -7.52 -3.51
C SER A 124 10.66 -8.17 -4.17
N LEU A 125 9.74 -7.37 -4.70
CA LEU A 125 8.52 -7.89 -5.32
C LEU A 125 8.80 -8.55 -6.66
N LYS A 126 8.01 -9.58 -6.95
CA LYS A 126 8.02 -10.34 -8.22
C LYS A 126 6.58 -10.44 -8.74
N LYS A 127 6.42 -10.87 -9.98
CA LYS A 127 5.11 -11.28 -10.50
C LYS A 127 4.45 -12.27 -9.54
N ASN A 128 3.18 -12.06 -9.25
CA ASN A 128 2.35 -12.79 -8.28
C ASN A 128 2.66 -12.50 -6.79
N SER A 129 3.61 -11.62 -6.45
CA SER A 129 3.77 -11.14 -5.07
C SER A 129 2.50 -10.47 -4.58
N LEU A 130 2.11 -10.75 -3.34
CA LEU A 130 0.98 -10.10 -2.68
C LEU A 130 1.43 -8.79 -2.04
N VAL A 131 0.56 -7.79 -2.08
CA VAL A 131 0.77 -6.47 -1.47
C VAL A 131 -0.45 -6.02 -0.70
N ASN A 132 -0.24 -5.33 0.41
CA ASN A 132 -1.31 -4.64 1.13
C ASN A 132 -1.69 -3.37 0.36
N ILE A 133 -2.98 -3.13 0.21
CA ILE A 133 -3.52 -1.93 -0.44
C ILE A 133 -4.40 -1.18 0.55
N GLU A 134 -4.13 0.12 0.70
CA GLU A 134 -4.98 1.06 1.42
C GLU A 134 -5.41 2.16 0.45
N ILE A 135 -6.72 2.38 0.34
CA ILE A 135 -7.32 3.41 -0.49
C ILE A 135 -7.33 4.72 0.30
N ASP A 136 -7.08 5.83 -0.37
CA ASP A 136 -7.04 7.15 0.24
C ASP A 136 -8.29 7.41 1.10
N ILE A 137 -8.08 7.81 2.34
CA ILE A 137 -9.14 8.06 3.31
C ILE A 137 -10.09 9.18 2.87
N LEU A 138 -9.59 10.21 2.19
CA LEU A 138 -10.40 11.31 1.68
C LEU A 138 -11.44 10.80 0.67
N TYR A 139 -11.03 9.87 -0.20
CA TYR A 139 -11.98 9.22 -1.12
C TYR A 139 -13.09 8.49 -0.36
N LYS A 140 -12.74 7.76 0.73
CA LYS A 140 -13.73 7.02 1.53
C LYS A 140 -14.77 7.94 2.14
N TYR A 141 -14.36 9.08 2.70
CA TYR A 141 -15.28 10.08 3.27
C TYR A 141 -16.18 10.73 2.22
N VAL A 142 -15.59 11.19 1.12
CA VAL A 142 -16.36 11.80 0.01
C VAL A 142 -17.41 10.82 -0.51
N ARG A 143 -17.02 9.59 -0.75
CA ARG A 143 -17.94 8.55 -1.23
C ARG A 143 -19.07 8.26 -0.24
N ASN A 144 -18.77 8.14 1.06
CA ASN A 144 -19.79 7.89 2.08
C ASN A 144 -20.83 9.00 2.08
N TYR A 145 -20.39 10.25 2.05
CA TYR A 145 -21.26 11.41 1.97
C TYR A 145 -22.27 11.38 0.80
N PHE A 146 -21.81 10.97 -0.39
CA PHE A 146 -22.70 10.86 -1.55
C PHE A 146 -23.61 9.62 -1.50
N ASN A 147 -23.25 8.57 -0.80
CA ASN A 147 -24.08 7.37 -0.67
C ASN A 147 -25.21 7.57 0.36
N GLU A 148 -24.99 8.36 1.40
CA GLU A 148 -25.99 8.67 2.42
C GLU A 148 -27.09 9.64 1.92
N LYS A 149 -26.86 10.32 0.80
CA LYS A 149 -27.83 11.23 0.17
C LYS A 149 -28.73 10.57 -0.89
N LYS A 150 -28.60 9.28 -1.08
CA LYS A 150 -29.45 8.45 -1.96
C LYS A 150 -30.41 7.62 -1.13
#